data_60d7320c66a1639aa3df706889f03dad
#
_entry.id   60d7320c66a1639aa3df706889f03dad
#
_cell.length_a   1.000
_cell.length_b   1.000
_cell.length_c   1.000
_cell.angle_alpha   90.00
_cell.angle_beta   90.00
_cell.angle_gamma   90.00
#
_symmetry.space_group_name_H-M   'P 1'
#
loop_
_entity.id
_entity.type
_entity.pdbx_description
1 polymer ?
#
loop_
_entity_poly.entity_id
_entity_poly.type
_entity_poly.pdbx_seq_one_letter_code
_entity_poly.pdbx_strand_id
1 'polypeptide(L)'
;DTYGMEESEFRSLLKKYELNPISIGASYDELKDDPKGVAQKALRYGARFVMCSWIPHKGNRFDIENTKAAVKIFNKAGAILKREGITLAYHAHGYEFRPHEYGTLFDYMAQNAKNFSLEMDVFWITHGGEDPISLLDKYPDFVVMLHLKDMEKGLKGNNTGSASVETNVVLGQGQIDIEGIVRKAHQQGVRYMFIEDESSRVINQVPKSLSFLRSISIK
;
A
#
# COMPACT_ATOMS: atom_id res chain seq x y z
N ASP A 1 -4.14 13.02 0.05
CA ASP A 1 -3.98 14.29 0.78
C ASP A 1 -3.83 15.45 -0.21
N THR A 2 -4.47 16.56 0.05
CA THR A 2 -4.31 17.80 -0.75
C THR A 2 -3.31 18.77 -0.12
N TYR A 3 -2.59 18.34 0.91
CA TYR A 3 -1.61 19.17 1.64
C TYR A 3 -2.20 20.50 2.15
N GLY A 4 -3.47 20.49 2.55
CA GLY A 4 -4.19 21.66 3.03
C GLY A 4 -4.68 22.63 1.94
N MET A 5 -4.48 22.32 0.66
CA MET A 5 -5.00 23.11 -0.46
C MET A 5 -6.48 22.81 -0.70
N GLU A 6 -7.20 23.79 -1.25
CA GLU A 6 -8.54 23.58 -1.79
C GLU A 6 -8.49 22.57 -2.96
N GLU A 7 -9.52 21.71 -3.07
CA GLU A 7 -9.58 20.65 -4.09
C GLU A 7 -9.38 21.21 -5.52
N SER A 8 -9.97 22.35 -5.84
CA SER A 8 -9.86 22.98 -7.16
C SER A 8 -8.43 23.44 -7.48
N GLU A 9 -7.73 23.98 -6.50
CA GLU A 9 -6.34 24.41 -6.62
C GLU A 9 -5.41 23.20 -6.82
N PHE A 10 -5.57 22.18 -6.00
CA PHE A 10 -4.78 20.95 -6.11
C PHE A 10 -4.97 20.28 -7.47
N ARG A 11 -6.21 20.17 -7.97
CA ARG A 11 -6.50 19.64 -9.31
C ARG A 11 -5.89 20.49 -10.44
N SER A 12 -5.81 21.80 -10.26
CA SER A 12 -5.16 22.68 -11.21
C SER A 12 -3.66 22.44 -11.28
N LEU A 13 -3.01 22.17 -10.14
CA LEU A 13 -1.59 21.78 -10.08
C LEU A 13 -1.35 20.43 -10.74
N LEU A 14 -2.19 19.42 -10.47
CA LEU A 14 -2.10 18.12 -11.13
C LEU A 14 -2.15 18.27 -12.65
N LYS A 15 -3.10 19.05 -13.17
CA LYS A 15 -3.19 19.34 -14.60
C LYS A 15 -1.97 20.10 -15.14
N LYS A 16 -1.51 21.12 -14.42
CA LYS A 16 -0.32 21.92 -14.80
C LYS A 16 0.94 21.07 -14.95
N TYR A 17 1.11 20.08 -14.07
CA TYR A 17 2.28 19.19 -14.07
C TYR A 17 2.01 17.84 -14.75
N GLU A 18 0.89 17.69 -15.45
CA GLU A 18 0.49 16.47 -16.17
C GLU A 18 0.51 15.21 -15.29
N LEU A 19 0.15 15.38 -14.01
CA LEU A 19 0.07 14.28 -13.04
C LEU A 19 -1.32 13.66 -13.02
N ASN A 20 -1.38 12.35 -13.09
CA ASN A 20 -2.63 11.58 -13.03
C ASN A 20 -2.68 10.80 -11.70
N PRO A 21 -3.58 11.15 -10.78
CA PRO A 21 -3.78 10.40 -9.56
C PRO A 21 -4.33 9.00 -9.90
N ILE A 22 -3.55 7.97 -9.67
CA ILE A 22 -3.97 6.57 -9.88
C ILE A 22 -4.75 6.06 -8.67
N SER A 23 -4.33 6.48 -7.48
CA SER A 23 -4.95 6.11 -6.19
C SER A 23 -5.19 7.35 -5.35
N ILE A 24 -6.22 7.31 -4.51
CA ILE A 24 -6.47 8.29 -3.45
C ILE A 24 -6.57 7.59 -2.11
N GLY A 25 -6.17 8.27 -1.03
CA GLY A 25 -6.35 7.78 0.32
C GLY A 25 -7.77 7.96 0.84
N ALA A 26 -8.25 6.99 1.62
CA ALA A 26 -9.44 7.08 2.44
C ALA A 26 -9.17 6.47 3.82
N SER A 27 -9.67 7.09 4.86
CA SER A 27 -9.59 6.56 6.20
C SER A 27 -10.53 5.36 6.39
N TYR A 28 -10.26 4.56 7.40
CA TYR A 28 -11.13 3.45 7.81
C TYR A 28 -12.57 3.92 8.10
N ASP A 29 -12.71 5.07 8.79
CA ASP A 29 -14.03 5.61 9.15
C ASP A 29 -14.78 6.14 7.91
N GLU A 30 -14.11 6.80 6.95
CA GLU A 30 -14.74 7.17 5.68
C GLU A 30 -15.28 5.95 4.93
N LEU A 31 -14.49 4.87 4.87
CA LEU A 31 -14.92 3.62 4.21
C LEU A 31 -16.08 2.94 4.93
N LYS A 32 -16.13 3.03 6.25
CA LYS A 32 -17.21 2.47 7.08
C LYS A 32 -18.50 3.27 6.95
N ASP A 33 -18.42 4.60 7.02
CA ASP A 33 -19.57 5.47 7.22
C ASP A 33 -20.10 6.07 5.91
N ASP A 34 -19.21 6.44 4.95
CA ASP A 34 -19.62 7.00 3.65
C ASP A 34 -18.78 6.48 2.47
N PRO A 35 -18.81 5.19 2.16
CA PRO A 35 -18.06 4.64 1.00
C PRO A 35 -18.55 5.20 -0.35
N LYS A 36 -19.78 5.74 -0.43
CA LYS A 36 -20.28 6.40 -1.66
C LYS A 36 -19.58 7.75 -1.88
N GLY A 37 -19.43 8.56 -0.83
CA GLY A 37 -18.69 9.82 -0.89
C GLY A 37 -17.23 9.58 -1.26
N VAL A 38 -16.60 8.52 -0.72
CA VAL A 38 -15.26 8.09 -1.12
C VAL A 38 -15.19 7.75 -2.62
N ALA A 39 -16.15 6.99 -3.15
CA ALA A 39 -16.21 6.67 -4.57
C ALA A 39 -16.34 7.94 -5.44
N GLN A 40 -17.21 8.86 -5.06
CA GLN A 40 -17.37 10.15 -5.76
C GLN A 40 -16.08 10.98 -5.74
N LYS A 41 -15.37 11.02 -4.60
CA LYS A 41 -14.06 11.67 -4.50
C LYS A 41 -13.06 11.03 -5.48
N ALA A 42 -12.97 9.70 -5.51
CA ALA A 42 -12.09 9.00 -6.45
C ALA A 42 -12.40 9.33 -7.91
N LEU A 43 -13.67 9.32 -8.29
CA LEU A 43 -14.12 9.70 -9.65
C LEU A 43 -13.74 11.14 -10.02
N ARG A 44 -13.89 12.10 -9.09
CA ARG A 44 -13.48 13.51 -9.34
C ARG A 44 -11.99 13.64 -9.64
N TYR A 45 -11.14 12.80 -9.06
CA TYR A 45 -9.71 12.76 -9.35
C TYR A 45 -9.34 11.86 -10.52
N GLY A 46 -10.28 11.09 -11.08
CA GLY A 46 -10.01 10.09 -12.09
C GLY A 46 -9.22 8.88 -11.56
N ALA A 47 -9.21 8.69 -10.23
CA ALA A 47 -8.50 7.60 -9.59
C ALA A 47 -9.19 6.25 -9.83
N ARG A 48 -8.39 5.22 -10.02
CA ARG A 48 -8.84 3.82 -10.22
C ARG A 48 -8.85 3.03 -8.92
N PHE A 49 -8.09 3.52 -7.94
CA PHE A 49 -7.93 2.86 -6.65
C PHE A 49 -8.25 3.82 -5.52
N VAL A 50 -8.74 3.24 -4.44
CA VAL A 50 -8.83 3.88 -3.13
C VAL A 50 -7.99 3.04 -2.17
N MET A 51 -7.08 3.67 -1.46
CA MET A 51 -6.20 3.01 -0.51
C MET A 51 -6.58 3.39 0.92
N CYS A 52 -6.61 2.39 1.81
CA CYS A 52 -6.69 2.58 3.25
C CYS A 52 -5.44 1.99 3.90
N SER A 53 -4.70 2.82 4.64
CA SER A 53 -3.42 2.44 5.23
C SER A 53 -3.48 2.12 6.72
N TRP A 54 -4.63 2.28 7.35
CA TRP A 54 -4.71 2.10 8.79
C TRP A 54 -6.02 1.47 9.25
N ILE A 55 -5.91 0.44 10.08
CA ILE A 55 -7.04 -0.16 10.80
C ILE A 55 -6.97 0.30 12.26
N PRO A 56 -8.00 0.96 12.81
CA PRO A 56 -7.98 1.44 14.19
C PRO A 56 -7.76 0.32 15.20
N HIS A 57 -6.75 0.51 16.06
CA HIS A 57 -6.44 -0.39 17.19
C HIS A 57 -5.71 0.36 18.29
N LYS A 58 -5.64 -0.21 19.50
CA LYS A 58 -5.01 0.44 20.68
C LYS A 58 -3.53 0.07 20.77
N GLY A 59 -2.65 1.05 20.57
CA GLY A 59 -1.20 0.85 20.64
C GLY A 59 -0.78 -0.33 19.77
N ASN A 60 0.01 -1.27 20.30
CA ASN A 60 0.46 -2.45 19.58
C ASN A 60 -0.51 -3.65 19.69
N ARG A 61 -1.81 -3.44 19.96
CA ARG A 61 -2.79 -4.52 20.18
C ARG A 61 -3.69 -4.73 18.95
N PHE A 62 -3.08 -4.97 17.81
CA PHE A 62 -3.85 -5.46 16.65
C PHE A 62 -4.11 -6.95 16.82
N ASP A 63 -5.37 -7.38 16.69
CA ASP A 63 -5.80 -8.75 16.94
C ASP A 63 -6.82 -9.24 15.90
N ILE A 64 -7.31 -10.45 16.09
CA ILE A 64 -8.26 -11.09 15.19
C ILE A 64 -9.60 -10.34 15.11
N GLU A 65 -10.05 -9.73 16.19
CA GLU A 65 -11.31 -8.99 16.18
C GLU A 65 -11.19 -7.69 15.37
N ASN A 66 -10.04 -6.97 15.46
CA ASN A 66 -9.72 -5.86 14.58
C ASN A 66 -9.70 -6.31 13.12
N THR A 67 -9.08 -7.46 12.85
CA THR A 67 -8.96 -8.03 11.49
C THR A 67 -10.33 -8.38 10.92
N LYS A 68 -11.17 -9.11 11.66
CA LYS A 68 -12.54 -9.46 11.24
C LYS A 68 -13.41 -8.23 10.97
N ALA A 69 -13.33 -7.23 11.83
CA ALA A 69 -14.05 -5.97 11.66
C ALA A 69 -13.59 -5.24 10.37
N ALA A 70 -12.28 -5.18 10.13
CA ALA A 70 -11.73 -4.55 8.93
C ALA A 70 -12.15 -5.30 7.66
N VAL A 71 -12.04 -6.61 7.62
CA VAL A 71 -12.47 -7.44 6.48
C VAL A 71 -13.95 -7.21 6.15
N LYS A 72 -14.81 -7.14 7.16
CA LYS A 72 -16.25 -6.85 6.98
C LYS A 72 -16.48 -5.48 6.36
N ILE A 73 -15.80 -4.45 6.85
CA ILE A 73 -15.93 -3.07 6.36
C ILE A 73 -15.35 -2.95 4.96
N PHE A 74 -14.15 -3.47 4.73
CA PHE A 74 -13.50 -3.39 3.42
C PHE A 74 -14.29 -4.15 2.34
N ASN A 75 -14.84 -5.32 2.65
CA ASN A 75 -15.70 -6.04 1.72
C ASN A 75 -16.98 -5.25 1.39
N LYS A 76 -17.61 -4.60 2.39
CA LYS A 76 -18.82 -3.77 2.17
C LYS A 76 -18.49 -2.53 1.34
N ALA A 77 -17.47 -1.79 1.73
CA ALA A 77 -17.04 -0.57 1.03
C ALA A 77 -16.56 -0.90 -0.39
N GLY A 78 -15.69 -1.91 -0.53
CA GLY A 78 -15.16 -2.34 -1.82
C GLY A 78 -16.25 -2.79 -2.80
N ALA A 79 -17.33 -3.44 -2.32
CA ALA A 79 -18.47 -3.77 -3.17
C ALA A 79 -19.18 -2.51 -3.72
N ILE A 80 -19.18 -1.41 -2.97
CA ILE A 80 -19.75 -0.13 -3.41
C ILE A 80 -18.81 0.54 -4.42
N LEU A 81 -17.53 0.65 -4.10
CA LEU A 81 -16.50 1.23 -4.99
C LEU A 81 -16.42 0.47 -6.34
N LYS A 82 -16.48 -0.86 -6.29
CA LYS A 82 -16.42 -1.72 -7.48
C LYS A 82 -17.53 -1.44 -8.50
N ARG A 83 -18.72 -1.04 -8.04
CA ARG A 83 -19.83 -0.65 -8.94
C ARG A 83 -19.52 0.61 -9.75
N GLU A 84 -18.64 1.44 -9.24
CA GLU A 84 -18.15 2.67 -9.89
C GLU A 84 -16.81 2.41 -10.64
N GLY A 85 -16.39 1.14 -10.78
CA GLY A 85 -15.15 0.79 -11.46
C GLY A 85 -13.88 1.07 -10.65
N ILE A 86 -13.99 1.27 -9.33
CA ILE A 86 -12.91 1.60 -8.42
C ILE A 86 -12.56 0.37 -7.58
N THR A 87 -11.27 0.08 -7.44
CA THR A 87 -10.78 -1.00 -6.57
C THR A 87 -10.37 -0.42 -5.22
N LEU A 88 -10.88 -1.01 -4.13
CA LEU A 88 -10.37 -0.76 -2.78
C LEU A 88 -9.11 -1.58 -2.57
N ALA A 89 -8.03 -0.96 -2.10
CA ALA A 89 -6.81 -1.62 -1.67
C ALA A 89 -6.52 -1.30 -0.20
N TYR A 90 -6.13 -2.31 0.55
CA TYR A 90 -5.59 -2.13 1.89
C TYR A 90 -4.06 -2.08 1.82
N HIS A 91 -3.44 -1.17 2.54
CA HIS A 91 -2.00 -1.02 2.66
C HIS A 91 -1.56 -1.52 4.04
N ALA A 92 -0.85 -2.64 4.08
CA ALA A 92 -0.41 -3.28 5.32
C ALA A 92 0.83 -2.61 5.91
N HIS A 93 0.93 -2.60 7.26
CA HIS A 93 2.05 -1.97 7.99
C HIS A 93 2.90 -2.96 8.81
N GLY A 94 2.68 -4.27 8.65
CA GLY A 94 3.47 -5.31 9.33
C GLY A 94 2.85 -5.82 10.62
N TYR A 95 1.97 -5.08 11.29
CA TYR A 95 1.27 -5.57 12.49
C TYR A 95 0.29 -6.69 12.18
N GLU A 96 -0.09 -6.87 10.92
CA GLU A 96 -0.93 -7.93 10.41
C GLU A 96 -0.23 -9.30 10.37
N PHE A 97 1.10 -9.33 10.41
CA PHE A 97 1.87 -10.58 10.37
C PHE A 97 2.01 -11.26 11.74
N ARG A 98 1.23 -10.84 12.72
CA ARG A 98 1.14 -11.55 13.98
C ARG A 98 0.55 -12.94 13.79
N PRO A 99 1.11 -13.96 14.48
CA PRO A 99 0.60 -15.32 14.39
C PRO A 99 -0.88 -15.45 14.74
N HIS A 100 -1.61 -16.22 13.96
CA HIS A 100 -3.01 -16.56 14.21
C HIS A 100 -3.32 -17.94 13.66
N GLU A 101 -3.77 -18.86 14.54
CA GLU A 101 -4.16 -20.23 14.21
C GLU A 101 -3.21 -20.92 13.20
N TYR A 102 -3.57 -20.95 11.91
CA TYR A 102 -2.83 -21.62 10.84
C TYR A 102 -2.05 -20.64 9.95
N GLY A 103 -1.62 -19.50 10.46
CA GLY A 103 -0.86 -18.49 9.72
C GLY A 103 -0.74 -17.20 10.48
N THR A 104 -1.08 -16.09 9.82
CA THR A 104 -1.05 -14.75 10.38
C THR A 104 -2.42 -14.09 10.30
N LEU A 105 -2.59 -12.94 10.96
CA LEU A 105 -3.79 -12.12 10.80
C LEU A 105 -3.93 -11.62 9.35
N PHE A 106 -2.81 -11.40 8.66
CA PHE A 106 -2.79 -11.08 7.24
C PHE A 106 -3.37 -12.23 6.39
N ASP A 107 -2.99 -13.47 6.68
CA ASP A 107 -3.52 -14.64 5.99
C ASP A 107 -5.05 -14.73 6.13
N TYR A 108 -5.56 -14.48 7.34
CA TYR A 108 -7.00 -14.40 7.56
C TYR A 108 -7.64 -13.30 6.69
N MET A 109 -7.03 -12.12 6.62
CA MET A 109 -7.52 -11.01 5.81
C MET A 109 -7.55 -11.37 4.32
N ALA A 110 -6.45 -11.87 3.77
CA ALA A 110 -6.31 -12.23 2.37
C ALA A 110 -7.31 -13.33 1.95
N GLN A 111 -7.47 -14.38 2.77
CA GLN A 111 -8.40 -15.48 2.51
C GLN A 111 -9.88 -15.07 2.59
N ASN A 112 -10.20 -13.97 3.29
CA ASN A 112 -11.57 -13.48 3.45
C ASN A 112 -11.84 -12.19 2.63
N ALA A 113 -10.89 -11.74 1.84
CA ALA A 113 -11.06 -10.63 0.92
C ALA A 113 -11.94 -11.06 -0.28
N LYS A 114 -13.05 -10.34 -0.49
CA LYS A 114 -13.99 -10.59 -1.61
C LYS A 114 -14.09 -9.38 -2.54
N ASN A 115 -13.96 -8.19 -2.00
CA ASN A 115 -14.17 -6.93 -2.73
C ASN A 115 -13.09 -5.89 -2.41
N PHE A 116 -11.97 -6.30 -1.87
CA PHE A 116 -10.79 -5.46 -1.71
C PHE A 116 -9.53 -6.25 -2.03
N SER A 117 -8.46 -5.55 -2.31
CA SER A 117 -7.16 -6.07 -2.68
C SER A 117 -6.07 -5.49 -1.79
N LEU A 118 -4.81 -5.74 -2.10
CA LEU A 118 -3.66 -5.25 -1.37
C LEU A 118 -2.86 -4.24 -2.21
N GLU A 119 -2.52 -3.11 -1.62
CA GLU A 119 -1.36 -2.32 -1.97
C GLU A 119 -0.22 -2.78 -1.07
N MET A 120 0.72 -3.51 -1.64
CA MET A 120 1.81 -4.10 -0.88
C MET A 120 2.96 -3.11 -0.73
N ASP A 121 3.22 -2.64 0.49
CA ASP A 121 4.45 -1.92 0.80
C ASP A 121 5.55 -2.91 1.16
N VAL A 122 6.57 -3.00 0.32
CA VAL A 122 7.64 -3.99 0.45
C VAL A 122 8.50 -3.77 1.69
N PHE A 123 8.63 -2.51 2.17
CA PHE A 123 9.30 -2.18 3.43
C PHE A 123 8.53 -2.77 4.60
N TRP A 124 7.23 -2.51 4.68
CA TRP A 124 6.41 -2.95 5.81
C TRP A 124 6.22 -4.47 5.85
N ILE A 125 6.15 -5.13 4.68
CA ILE A 125 6.16 -6.59 4.61
C ILE A 125 7.46 -7.14 5.20
N THR A 126 8.61 -6.64 4.73
CA THR A 126 9.93 -7.08 5.21
C THR A 126 10.14 -6.73 6.68
N HIS A 127 9.74 -5.52 7.10
CA HIS A 127 9.82 -5.07 8.48
C HIS A 127 8.93 -5.90 9.42
N GLY A 128 7.79 -6.36 8.94
CA GLY A 128 6.89 -7.28 9.65
C GLY A 128 7.39 -8.72 9.74
N GLY A 129 8.50 -9.04 9.08
CA GLY A 129 9.14 -10.36 9.14
C GLY A 129 8.77 -11.31 8.01
N GLU A 130 8.05 -10.84 6.99
CA GLU A 130 7.66 -11.63 5.82
C GLU A 130 8.50 -11.29 4.59
N ASP A 131 8.51 -12.21 3.61
CA ASP A 131 9.18 -11.99 2.34
C ASP A 131 8.17 -11.54 1.26
N PRO A 132 8.35 -10.35 0.64
CA PRO A 132 7.44 -9.84 -0.37
C PRO A 132 7.26 -10.77 -1.58
N ILE A 133 8.32 -11.46 -2.02
CA ILE A 133 8.24 -12.39 -3.17
C ILE A 133 7.39 -13.60 -2.81
N SER A 134 7.60 -14.16 -1.62
CA SER A 134 6.79 -15.28 -1.11
C SER A 134 5.32 -14.88 -0.96
N LEU A 135 5.04 -13.64 -0.55
CA LEU A 135 3.66 -13.15 -0.44
C LEU A 135 3.01 -12.98 -1.82
N LEU A 136 3.74 -12.48 -2.81
CA LEU A 136 3.28 -12.41 -4.21
C LEU A 136 2.94 -13.79 -4.74
N ASP A 137 3.76 -14.81 -4.45
CA ASP A 137 3.49 -16.20 -4.84
C ASP A 137 2.28 -16.80 -4.14
N LYS A 138 2.10 -16.49 -2.86
CA LYS A 138 1.03 -17.02 -2.04
C LYS A 138 -0.34 -16.43 -2.41
N TYR A 139 -0.36 -15.14 -2.82
CA TYR A 139 -1.58 -14.38 -3.09
C TYR A 139 -1.49 -13.59 -4.40
N PRO A 140 -1.30 -14.27 -5.57
CA PRO A 140 -0.98 -13.59 -6.83
C PRO A 140 -2.08 -12.64 -7.32
N ASP A 141 -3.35 -12.94 -7.05
CA ASP A 141 -4.49 -12.12 -7.49
C ASP A 141 -4.91 -11.06 -6.45
N PHE A 142 -4.26 -11.04 -5.31
CA PHE A 142 -4.62 -10.12 -4.23
C PHE A 142 -3.87 -8.79 -4.29
N VAL A 143 -2.64 -8.80 -4.81
CA VAL A 143 -1.78 -7.61 -4.91
C VAL A 143 -2.09 -6.86 -6.21
N VAL A 144 -2.50 -5.60 -6.11
CA VAL A 144 -2.85 -4.76 -7.27
C VAL A 144 -1.94 -3.55 -7.46
N MET A 145 -1.25 -3.15 -6.41
CA MET A 145 -0.30 -2.04 -6.39
C MET A 145 0.84 -2.35 -5.43
N LEU A 146 1.98 -1.70 -5.63
CA LEU A 146 3.12 -1.75 -4.72
C LEU A 146 3.53 -0.34 -4.28
N HIS A 147 3.88 -0.19 -3.00
CA HIS A 147 4.83 0.83 -2.55
C HIS A 147 6.23 0.23 -2.56
N LEU A 148 7.11 0.83 -3.35
CA LEU A 148 8.53 0.50 -3.42
C LEU A 148 9.28 1.41 -2.46
N LYS A 149 9.67 0.86 -1.32
CA LYS A 149 10.33 1.53 -0.22
C LYS A 149 11.42 0.60 0.30
N ASP A 150 12.67 1.01 0.22
CA ASP A 150 13.79 0.15 0.60
C ASP A 150 14.26 0.45 2.02
N MET A 151 14.78 -0.58 2.67
CA MET A 151 15.10 -0.59 4.09
C MET A 151 16.61 -0.63 4.29
N GLU A 152 17.13 0.25 5.15
CA GLU A 152 18.54 0.30 5.52
C GLU A 152 19.07 -1.08 5.93
N LYS A 153 20.30 -1.42 5.46
CA LYS A 153 20.93 -2.70 5.73
C LYS A 153 21.18 -2.92 7.23
N GLY A 154 20.81 -4.10 7.70
CA GLY A 154 20.99 -4.51 9.09
C GLY A 154 19.86 -4.04 10.03
N LEU A 155 18.88 -3.28 9.56
CA LEU A 155 17.71 -2.96 10.35
C LEU A 155 16.91 -4.24 10.63
N LYS A 156 16.65 -4.49 11.90
CA LYS A 156 15.76 -5.58 12.33
C LYS A 156 14.35 -5.05 12.41
N GLY A 157 13.45 -5.70 11.69
CA GLY A 157 12.04 -5.37 11.72
C GLY A 157 11.33 -5.87 13.00
N ASN A 158 10.05 -5.51 13.08
CA ASN A 158 9.12 -5.97 14.10
C ASN A 158 7.69 -5.81 13.58
N ASN A 159 6.71 -6.33 14.31
CA ASN A 159 5.31 -6.28 13.94
C ASN A 159 4.52 -5.18 14.69
N THR A 160 5.12 -4.04 14.92
CA THR A 160 4.44 -2.90 15.57
C THR A 160 3.77 -1.95 14.58
N GLY A 161 4.16 -1.99 13.29
CA GLY A 161 3.74 -1.02 12.28
C GLY A 161 4.37 0.36 12.46
N SER A 162 5.53 0.42 13.12
CA SER A 162 6.26 1.67 13.37
C SER A 162 7.75 1.49 13.14
N ALA A 163 8.35 2.39 12.37
CA ALA A 163 9.77 2.48 12.12
C ALA A 163 10.17 3.95 11.95
N SER A 164 11.46 4.27 12.13
CA SER A 164 11.96 5.60 11.80
C SER A 164 11.95 5.78 10.28
N VAL A 165 11.36 6.86 9.79
CA VAL A 165 11.38 7.21 8.35
C VAL A 165 12.80 7.42 7.83
N GLU A 166 13.76 7.73 8.70
CA GLU A 166 15.18 7.88 8.33
C GLU A 166 15.87 6.56 7.95
N THR A 167 15.19 5.43 8.15
CA THR A 167 15.67 4.12 7.68
C THR A 167 15.30 3.84 6.21
N ASN A 168 14.56 4.75 5.56
CA ASN A 168 14.31 4.67 4.13
C ASN A 168 15.58 5.03 3.36
N VAL A 169 15.94 4.22 2.38
CA VAL A 169 17.13 4.42 1.55
C VAL A 169 16.79 4.36 0.07
N VAL A 170 17.71 4.79 -0.78
CA VAL A 170 17.57 4.68 -2.24
C VAL A 170 17.27 3.23 -2.62
N LEU A 171 16.26 3.02 -3.47
CA LEU A 171 15.88 1.68 -3.95
C LEU A 171 17.09 0.93 -4.55
N GLY A 172 17.27 -0.31 -4.16
CA GLY A 172 18.39 -1.16 -4.55
C GLY A 172 19.68 -0.92 -3.75
N GLN A 173 19.69 0.00 -2.78
CA GLN A 173 20.83 0.22 -1.87
C GLN A 173 20.60 -0.36 -0.47
N GLY A 174 19.37 -0.71 -0.16
CA GLY A 174 18.97 -1.32 1.10
C GLY A 174 19.13 -2.83 1.14
N GLN A 175 18.32 -3.46 1.97
CA GLN A 175 18.35 -4.91 2.17
C GLN A 175 17.21 -5.66 1.47
N ILE A 176 16.27 -4.95 0.84
CA ILE A 176 15.13 -5.55 0.15
C ILE A 176 15.51 -5.83 -1.30
N ASP A 177 15.17 -7.01 -1.82
CA ASP A 177 15.37 -7.34 -3.24
C ASP A 177 14.33 -6.64 -4.12
N ILE A 178 14.48 -5.32 -4.27
CA ILE A 178 13.57 -4.49 -5.06
C ILE A 178 13.49 -4.97 -6.52
N GLU A 179 14.63 -5.37 -7.12
CA GLU A 179 14.64 -5.82 -8.52
C GLU A 179 13.85 -7.13 -8.69
N GLY A 180 14.07 -8.12 -7.81
CA GLY A 180 13.33 -9.38 -7.83
C GLY A 180 11.84 -9.17 -7.62
N ILE A 181 11.46 -8.29 -6.68
CA ILE A 181 10.06 -7.95 -6.41
C ILE A 181 9.40 -7.29 -7.63
N VAL A 182 10.04 -6.30 -8.25
CA VAL A 182 9.52 -5.60 -9.44
C VAL A 182 9.31 -6.58 -10.60
N ARG A 183 10.28 -7.46 -10.86
CA ARG A 183 10.15 -8.51 -11.90
C ARG A 183 9.00 -9.45 -11.61
N LYS A 184 8.90 -9.92 -10.38
CA LYS A 184 7.86 -10.85 -9.95
C LYS A 184 6.47 -10.22 -10.06
N ALA A 185 6.29 -9.03 -9.52
CA ALA A 185 5.03 -8.30 -9.59
C ALA A 185 4.61 -8.01 -11.03
N HIS A 186 5.56 -7.61 -11.89
CA HIS A 186 5.27 -7.41 -13.31
C HIS A 186 4.80 -8.70 -14.01
N GLN A 187 5.45 -9.84 -13.74
CA GLN A 187 5.03 -11.14 -14.28
C GLN A 187 3.61 -11.52 -13.85
N GLN A 188 3.17 -11.09 -12.67
CA GLN A 188 1.81 -11.29 -12.16
C GLN A 188 0.82 -10.22 -12.61
N GLY A 189 1.24 -9.26 -13.46
CA GLY A 189 0.37 -8.23 -14.03
C GLY A 189 0.12 -7.02 -13.13
N VAL A 190 0.87 -6.84 -12.06
CA VAL A 190 0.83 -5.62 -11.25
C VAL A 190 1.43 -4.47 -12.06
N ARG A 191 0.60 -3.44 -12.34
CA ARG A 191 0.96 -2.35 -13.25
C ARG A 191 1.37 -1.06 -12.56
N TYR A 192 1.02 -0.89 -11.30
CA TYR A 192 1.23 0.35 -10.57
C TYR A 192 2.17 0.10 -9.40
N MET A 193 3.30 0.78 -9.44
CA MET A 193 4.33 0.72 -8.42
C MET A 193 4.76 2.14 -8.11
N PHE A 194 4.69 2.54 -6.85
CA PHE A 194 4.96 3.89 -6.40
C PHE A 194 6.26 3.91 -5.59
N ILE A 195 7.16 4.84 -5.90
CA ILE A 195 8.31 5.10 -5.04
C ILE A 195 7.78 5.83 -3.80
N GLU A 196 8.05 5.30 -2.62
CA GLU A 196 7.77 5.96 -1.36
C GLU A 196 9.06 6.16 -0.57
N ASP A 197 9.30 7.39 -0.15
CA ASP A 197 10.41 7.78 0.71
C ASP A 197 9.95 8.94 1.59
N GLU A 198 9.91 8.71 2.89
CA GLU A 198 9.45 9.69 3.87
C GLU A 198 10.63 10.31 4.64
N SER A 199 11.87 9.94 4.30
CA SER A 199 13.06 10.44 4.99
C SER A 199 13.29 11.93 4.70
N SER A 200 14.05 12.57 5.56
CA SER A 200 14.55 13.94 5.34
C SER A 200 15.38 14.07 4.05
N ARG A 201 15.80 12.95 3.46
CA ARG A 201 16.63 12.85 2.25
C ARG A 201 15.83 12.64 0.95
N VAL A 202 14.50 12.62 1.01
CA VAL A 202 13.59 12.28 -0.09
C VAL A 202 13.94 13.00 -1.41
N ILE A 203 14.25 14.31 -1.38
CA ILE A 203 14.60 15.11 -2.56
C ILE A 203 15.83 14.54 -3.29
N ASN A 204 16.80 14.01 -2.57
CA ASN A 204 18.01 13.42 -3.11
C ASN A 204 17.88 11.93 -3.43
N GLN A 205 17.02 11.22 -2.75
CA GLN A 205 16.86 9.76 -2.86
C GLN A 205 15.91 9.37 -4.00
N VAL A 206 14.76 10.05 -4.15
CA VAL A 206 13.76 9.71 -5.17
C VAL A 206 14.30 9.74 -6.60
N PRO A 207 15.09 10.75 -7.04
CA PRO A 207 15.68 10.71 -8.39
C PRO A 207 16.63 9.53 -8.62
N LYS A 208 17.39 9.13 -7.60
CA LYS A 208 18.27 7.95 -7.68
C LYS A 208 17.47 6.64 -7.73
N SER A 209 16.44 6.53 -6.91
CA SER A 209 15.50 5.41 -6.91
C SER A 209 14.83 5.24 -8.27
N LEU A 210 14.39 6.35 -8.88
CA LEU A 210 13.81 6.33 -10.22
C LEU A 210 14.84 5.88 -11.27
N SER A 211 16.09 6.32 -11.17
CA SER A 211 17.18 5.90 -12.06
C SER A 211 17.45 4.41 -11.93
N PHE A 212 17.45 3.87 -10.70
CA PHE A 212 17.59 2.44 -10.44
C PHE A 212 16.44 1.65 -11.08
N LEU A 213 15.19 2.05 -10.87
CA LEU A 213 14.04 1.36 -11.47
C LEU A 213 14.09 1.36 -13.00
N ARG A 214 14.52 2.46 -13.62
CA ARG A 214 14.69 2.54 -15.09
C ARG A 214 15.80 1.64 -15.62
N SER A 215 16.74 1.20 -14.79
CA SER A 215 17.81 0.27 -15.18
C SER A 215 17.35 -1.19 -15.16
N ILE A 216 16.22 -1.50 -14.51
CA ILE A 216 15.67 -2.86 -14.43
C ILE A 216 15.10 -3.24 -15.81
N SER A 217 15.72 -4.23 -16.47
CA SER A 217 15.18 -4.81 -17.70
C SER A 217 14.02 -5.74 -17.38
N ILE A 218 12.83 -5.39 -17.75
CA ILE A 218 11.65 -6.25 -17.63
C ILE A 218 11.54 -7.02 -18.97
N LYS A 219 11.77 -8.31 -18.92
CA LYS A 219 11.64 -9.21 -20.09
C LYS A 219 10.29 -9.89 -20.07
#